data_a2661b5d6a7cb69e5dc4ecf15d3d2c02
#
_entry.id   a2661b5d6a7cb69e5dc4ecf15d3d2c02
#
_cell.length_a   1.000
_cell.length_b   1.000
_cell.length_c   1.000
_cell.angle_alpha   90.00
_cell.angle_beta   90.00
_cell.angle_gamma   90.00
#
_symmetry.space_group_name_H-M   'P 1'
#
loop_
_entity.id
_entity.type
_entity.pdbx_description
1 polymer ?
#
loop_
_entity_poly.entity_id
_entity_poly.type
_entity_poly.pdbx_seq_one_letter_code
_entity_poly.pdbx_strand_id
1 'polypeptide(L)'
;MSIRGWVVYLLAMLIACGLSVLLQTAAMTDVYVPLLFVLAVLITAMLTDGYLYGLLSSVTSVLAVNWAFTYPYMKVNFSIYGYPLTFLTMLAVSIAVSTMTSRLKEQERIKAESDREKMRANLLRAVSHDLRTPLTSISGNIGVVLDEGKSLPNEQCIELLNDAKEDAEWLRRMVENLLSITRMTDGEMGKLNMQEEMLEEVISEAVVNFKKHYPDVAVSVTVPETLFFVKIDAMLIEQVLLNLMDNAAEHGKKTTRVDITVTIKDGFAVTSVRDDGNGINRNYLDHLFDGTLQFSGMAGGDSSRQMGIGLSVCKTIVTAHGGEIFAANRTEGGAEFTFTLPLGGENYEYQG
;
A
#
# COMPACT_ATOMS: atom_id res chain seq x y z
N MET A 1 -11.79 -21.25 15.70
CA MET A 1 -13.10 -20.86 15.13
C MET A 1 -13.44 -19.48 15.62
N SER A 2 -13.70 -18.54 14.73
CA SER A 2 -13.99 -17.13 15.07
C SER A 2 -15.49 -16.94 15.38
N ILE A 3 -15.82 -16.03 16.29
CA ILE A 3 -17.22 -15.64 16.59
C ILE A 3 -17.90 -15.14 15.31
N ARG A 4 -17.18 -14.40 14.47
CA ARG A 4 -17.65 -13.92 13.17
C ARG A 4 -18.09 -15.05 12.24
N GLY A 5 -17.33 -16.15 12.19
CA GLY A 5 -17.68 -17.30 11.36
C GLY A 5 -18.96 -18.01 11.81
N TRP A 6 -19.20 -18.11 13.11
CA TRP A 6 -20.48 -18.64 13.65
C TRP A 6 -21.66 -17.75 13.31
N VAL A 7 -21.50 -16.43 13.39
CA VAL A 7 -22.56 -15.48 13.05
C VAL A 7 -22.94 -15.60 11.57
N VAL A 8 -21.94 -15.64 10.67
CA VAL A 8 -22.18 -15.81 9.23
C VAL A 8 -22.90 -17.13 8.92
N TYR A 9 -22.44 -18.23 9.51
CA TYR A 9 -23.06 -19.55 9.34
C TYR A 9 -24.53 -19.54 9.78
N LEU A 10 -24.82 -19.06 11.01
CA LEU A 10 -26.18 -19.02 11.55
C LEU A 10 -27.10 -18.11 10.72
N LEU A 11 -26.63 -16.92 10.33
CA LEU A 11 -27.36 -16.00 9.47
C LEU A 11 -27.69 -16.61 8.11
N ALA A 12 -26.73 -17.24 7.44
CA ALA A 12 -26.93 -17.87 6.13
C ALA A 12 -27.97 -19.00 6.23
N MET A 13 -27.90 -19.84 7.27
CA MET A 13 -28.88 -20.92 7.49
C MET A 13 -30.27 -20.39 7.83
N LEU A 14 -30.38 -19.33 8.66
CA LEU A 14 -31.66 -18.71 8.98
C LEU A 14 -32.33 -18.09 7.76
N ILE A 15 -31.57 -17.40 6.92
CA ILE A 15 -32.05 -16.79 5.68
C ILE A 15 -32.52 -17.88 4.73
N ALA A 16 -31.75 -18.96 4.55
CA ALA A 16 -32.14 -20.08 3.70
C ALA A 16 -33.43 -20.75 4.20
N CYS A 17 -33.58 -20.98 5.48
CA CYS A 17 -34.80 -21.52 6.08
C CYS A 17 -36.00 -20.57 5.87
N GLY A 18 -35.85 -19.28 6.18
CA GLY A 18 -36.92 -18.29 6.03
C GLY A 18 -37.37 -18.15 4.57
N LEU A 19 -36.42 -18.08 3.64
CA LEU A 19 -36.72 -17.99 2.22
C LEU A 19 -37.39 -19.27 1.69
N SER A 20 -36.97 -20.44 2.19
CA SER A 20 -37.59 -21.72 1.83
C SER A 20 -39.03 -21.82 2.28
N VAL A 21 -39.35 -21.38 3.52
CA VAL A 21 -40.73 -21.32 4.03
C VAL A 21 -41.57 -20.33 3.19
N LEU A 22 -41.02 -19.17 2.89
CA LEU A 22 -41.71 -18.16 2.05
C LEU A 22 -42.05 -18.69 0.67
N LEU A 23 -41.08 -19.34 0.00
CA LEU A 23 -41.28 -19.90 -1.32
C LEU A 23 -42.23 -21.09 -1.33
N GLN A 24 -42.19 -21.96 -0.31
CA GLN A 24 -43.12 -23.07 -0.16
C GLN A 24 -44.56 -22.58 0.00
N THR A 25 -44.78 -21.50 0.77
CA THR A 25 -46.11 -20.88 0.93
C THR A 25 -46.61 -20.15 -0.33
N ALA A 26 -45.68 -19.51 -1.07
CA ALA A 26 -46.05 -18.73 -2.26
C ALA A 26 -46.18 -19.58 -3.53
N ALA A 27 -45.30 -20.56 -3.76
CA ALA A 27 -45.19 -21.32 -5.00
C ALA A 27 -45.73 -22.75 -4.91
N MET A 28 -46.10 -23.26 -3.74
CA MET A 28 -46.59 -24.64 -3.46
C MET A 28 -45.63 -25.74 -4.02
N THR A 29 -44.33 -25.45 -4.12
CA THR A 29 -43.34 -26.41 -4.62
C THR A 29 -42.10 -26.46 -3.74
N ASP A 30 -41.59 -27.67 -3.50
CA ASP A 30 -40.37 -27.90 -2.69
C ASP A 30 -39.12 -27.96 -3.56
N VAL A 31 -39.23 -27.80 -4.86
CA VAL A 31 -38.15 -28.00 -5.85
C VAL A 31 -36.97 -27.06 -5.66
N TYR A 32 -37.23 -25.84 -5.19
CA TYR A 32 -36.19 -24.81 -5.02
C TYR A 32 -35.45 -24.86 -3.68
N VAL A 33 -35.98 -25.59 -2.70
CA VAL A 33 -35.44 -25.63 -1.34
C VAL A 33 -33.97 -26.16 -1.33
N PRO A 34 -33.61 -27.26 -1.97
CA PRO A 34 -32.23 -27.73 -2.00
C PRO A 34 -31.24 -26.71 -2.58
N LEU A 35 -31.67 -25.95 -3.60
CA LEU A 35 -30.82 -24.93 -4.24
C LEU A 35 -30.51 -23.77 -3.29
N LEU A 36 -31.49 -23.33 -2.49
CA LEU A 36 -31.27 -22.29 -1.47
C LEU A 36 -30.27 -22.69 -0.42
N PHE A 37 -30.34 -23.95 0.01
CA PHE A 37 -29.39 -24.46 1.00
C PHE A 37 -27.99 -24.67 0.41
N VAL A 38 -27.86 -25.06 -0.85
CA VAL A 38 -26.57 -25.09 -1.55
C VAL A 38 -25.98 -23.68 -1.67
N LEU A 39 -26.82 -22.68 -1.95
CA LEU A 39 -26.39 -21.26 -1.96
C LEU A 39 -25.93 -20.79 -0.57
N ALA A 40 -26.65 -21.17 0.50
CA ALA A 40 -26.22 -20.87 1.87
C ALA A 40 -24.86 -21.48 2.23
N VAL A 41 -24.61 -22.72 1.78
CA VAL A 41 -23.27 -23.35 1.95
C VAL A 41 -22.20 -22.58 1.19
N LEU A 42 -22.47 -22.16 -0.04
CA LEU A 42 -21.54 -21.35 -0.84
C LEU A 42 -21.20 -20.04 -0.15
N ILE A 43 -22.23 -19.30 0.28
CA ILE A 43 -22.07 -18.00 0.99
C ILE A 43 -21.26 -18.21 2.28
N THR A 44 -21.58 -19.22 3.06
CA THR A 44 -20.85 -19.55 4.28
C THR A 44 -19.39 -19.84 3.98
N ALA A 45 -19.09 -20.68 2.97
CA ALA A 45 -17.72 -21.01 2.57
C ALA A 45 -16.94 -19.80 2.04
N MET A 46 -17.60 -18.87 1.36
CA MET A 46 -16.98 -17.63 0.85
C MET A 46 -16.65 -16.61 1.96
N LEU A 47 -17.56 -16.44 2.92
CA LEU A 47 -17.44 -15.39 3.94
C LEU A 47 -16.73 -15.84 5.22
N THR A 48 -16.49 -17.14 5.39
CA THR A 48 -15.78 -17.69 6.57
C THR A 48 -14.39 -18.19 6.22
N ASP A 49 -13.49 -18.15 7.20
CA ASP A 49 -12.16 -18.69 7.09
C ASP A 49 -12.11 -20.11 7.64
N GLY A 50 -11.61 -21.03 6.81
CA GLY A 50 -11.43 -22.42 7.16
C GLY A 50 -12.50 -23.39 6.66
N TYR A 51 -12.08 -24.62 6.48
CA TYR A 51 -12.85 -25.72 5.90
C TYR A 51 -14.06 -26.17 6.75
N LEU A 52 -13.96 -26.01 8.08
CA LEU A 52 -14.94 -26.56 9.03
C LEU A 52 -16.33 -25.95 8.92
N TYR A 53 -16.43 -24.64 8.70
CA TYR A 53 -17.74 -23.98 8.55
C TYR A 53 -18.50 -24.44 7.30
N GLY A 54 -17.80 -24.60 6.18
CA GLY A 54 -18.38 -25.13 4.95
C GLY A 54 -18.86 -26.57 5.10
N LEU A 55 -18.06 -27.42 5.77
CA LEU A 55 -18.44 -28.82 6.04
C LEU A 55 -19.65 -28.90 6.96
N LEU A 56 -19.66 -28.16 8.08
CA LEU A 56 -20.79 -28.09 9.00
C LEU A 56 -22.04 -27.58 8.30
N SER A 57 -21.92 -26.51 7.51
CA SER A 57 -23.01 -25.96 6.74
C SER A 57 -23.59 -26.98 5.74
N SER A 58 -22.75 -27.77 5.07
CA SER A 58 -23.21 -28.78 4.12
C SER A 58 -24.00 -29.90 4.82
N VAL A 59 -23.50 -30.42 5.94
CA VAL A 59 -24.19 -31.48 6.69
C VAL A 59 -25.52 -30.98 7.27
N THR A 60 -25.50 -29.80 7.91
CA THR A 60 -26.72 -29.22 8.49
C THR A 60 -27.77 -28.84 7.45
N SER A 61 -27.33 -28.42 6.26
CA SER A 61 -28.22 -28.15 5.11
C SER A 61 -28.98 -29.41 4.65
N VAL A 62 -28.27 -30.50 4.49
CA VAL A 62 -28.88 -31.79 4.11
C VAL A 62 -29.88 -32.25 5.16
N LEU A 63 -29.52 -32.19 6.43
CA LEU A 63 -30.41 -32.57 7.54
C LEU A 63 -31.63 -31.64 7.62
N ALA A 64 -31.45 -30.32 7.46
CA ALA A 64 -32.55 -29.36 7.49
C ALA A 64 -33.54 -29.59 6.36
N VAL A 65 -33.06 -29.80 5.14
CA VAL A 65 -33.92 -30.09 3.99
C VAL A 65 -34.71 -31.38 4.18
N ASN A 66 -34.07 -32.45 4.64
CA ASN A 66 -34.71 -33.74 4.87
C ASN A 66 -35.79 -33.67 5.97
N TRP A 67 -35.46 -33.02 7.10
CA TRP A 67 -36.35 -32.99 8.27
C TRP A 67 -37.49 -32.00 8.14
N ALA A 68 -37.21 -30.78 7.67
CA ALA A 68 -38.17 -29.67 7.69
C ALA A 68 -38.96 -29.51 6.38
N PHE A 69 -38.36 -29.83 5.23
CA PHE A 69 -38.88 -29.46 3.92
C PHE A 69 -39.25 -30.64 3.02
N THR A 70 -39.11 -31.88 3.52
CA THR A 70 -39.39 -33.08 2.75
C THR A 70 -40.56 -33.84 3.40
N TYR A 71 -41.52 -34.29 2.60
CA TYR A 71 -42.67 -35.08 3.08
C TYR A 71 -42.22 -36.53 3.48
N PRO A 72 -42.68 -37.10 4.60
CA PRO A 72 -43.51 -36.50 5.67
C PRO A 72 -42.70 -35.58 6.57
N TYR A 73 -43.20 -34.36 6.72
CA TYR A 73 -42.52 -33.28 7.48
C TYR A 73 -42.23 -33.69 8.92
N MET A 74 -41.17 -33.15 9.51
CA MET A 74 -40.70 -33.42 10.89
C MET A 74 -40.27 -34.90 11.17
N LYS A 75 -40.01 -35.66 10.10
CA LYS A 75 -39.46 -37.01 10.19
C LYS A 75 -38.32 -37.15 9.19
N VAL A 76 -37.21 -37.71 9.66
CA VAL A 76 -36.09 -38.07 8.76
C VAL A 76 -36.52 -39.30 7.97
N ASN A 77 -36.66 -39.19 6.67
CA ASN A 77 -37.10 -40.27 5.81
C ASN A 77 -36.18 -40.42 4.59
N PHE A 78 -35.60 -41.60 4.45
CA PHE A 78 -34.76 -41.98 3.35
C PHE A 78 -35.41 -43.06 2.43
N SER A 79 -36.66 -43.40 2.72
CA SER A 79 -37.35 -44.55 2.05
C SER A 79 -38.16 -44.13 0.80
N ILE A 80 -38.42 -42.82 0.61
CA ILE A 80 -39.22 -42.36 -0.54
C ILE A 80 -38.32 -42.34 -1.76
N TYR A 81 -38.80 -42.91 -2.86
CA TYR A 81 -38.11 -42.99 -4.13
C TYR A 81 -37.65 -41.57 -4.61
N GLY A 82 -36.38 -41.46 -4.94
CA GLY A 82 -35.76 -40.20 -5.43
C GLY A 82 -35.09 -39.35 -4.34
N TYR A 83 -35.57 -39.31 -3.10
CA TYR A 83 -34.99 -38.47 -2.04
C TYR A 83 -33.55 -38.84 -1.64
N PRO A 84 -33.21 -40.13 -1.49
CA PRO A 84 -31.82 -40.50 -1.18
C PRO A 84 -30.82 -39.98 -2.22
N LEU A 85 -31.20 -40.02 -3.50
CA LEU A 85 -30.34 -39.48 -4.57
C LEU A 85 -30.18 -37.95 -4.48
N THR A 86 -31.27 -37.23 -4.22
CA THR A 86 -31.24 -35.76 -4.03
C THR A 86 -30.37 -35.36 -2.86
N PHE A 87 -30.44 -36.07 -1.73
CA PHE A 87 -29.59 -35.80 -0.57
C PHE A 87 -28.12 -36.13 -0.84
N LEU A 88 -27.87 -37.24 -1.53
CA LEU A 88 -26.50 -37.62 -1.89
C LEU A 88 -25.87 -36.58 -2.85
N THR A 89 -26.61 -36.14 -3.86
CA THR A 89 -26.15 -35.12 -4.80
C THR A 89 -25.95 -33.77 -4.13
N MET A 90 -26.88 -33.35 -3.26
CA MET A 90 -26.76 -32.12 -2.49
C MET A 90 -25.52 -32.15 -1.57
N LEU A 91 -25.29 -33.24 -0.85
CA LEU A 91 -24.10 -33.42 0.00
C LEU A 91 -22.83 -33.39 -0.83
N ALA A 92 -22.79 -34.11 -1.96
CA ALA A 92 -21.63 -34.14 -2.85
C ALA A 92 -21.31 -32.75 -3.41
N VAL A 93 -22.31 -32.02 -3.90
CA VAL A 93 -22.14 -30.63 -4.42
C VAL A 93 -21.68 -29.70 -3.29
N SER A 94 -22.29 -29.78 -2.11
CA SER A 94 -21.93 -28.92 -0.99
C SER A 94 -20.48 -29.14 -0.53
N ILE A 95 -20.03 -30.40 -0.44
CA ILE A 95 -18.65 -30.73 -0.10
C ILE A 95 -17.70 -30.27 -1.20
N ALA A 96 -18.05 -30.51 -2.48
CA ALA A 96 -17.22 -30.09 -3.61
C ALA A 96 -17.05 -28.56 -3.64
N VAL A 97 -18.13 -27.81 -3.48
CA VAL A 97 -18.10 -26.34 -3.42
C VAL A 97 -17.27 -25.86 -2.24
N SER A 98 -17.49 -26.41 -1.04
CA SER A 98 -16.72 -26.01 0.15
C SER A 98 -15.23 -26.29 0.00
N THR A 99 -14.85 -27.46 -0.53
CA THR A 99 -13.44 -27.80 -0.75
C THR A 99 -12.80 -26.93 -1.83
N MET A 100 -13.51 -26.66 -2.92
CA MET A 100 -13.03 -25.83 -4.02
C MET A 100 -12.79 -24.39 -3.55
N THR A 101 -13.74 -23.82 -2.83
CA THR A 101 -13.61 -22.45 -2.28
C THR A 101 -12.45 -22.32 -1.29
N SER A 102 -12.27 -23.32 -0.41
CA SER A 102 -11.14 -23.34 0.53
C SER A 102 -9.79 -23.44 -0.18
N ARG A 103 -9.69 -24.24 -1.25
CA ARG A 103 -8.48 -24.35 -2.06
C ARG A 103 -8.17 -23.04 -2.82
N LEU A 104 -9.19 -22.38 -3.36
CA LEU A 104 -8.99 -21.10 -4.04
C LEU A 104 -8.43 -20.04 -3.08
N LYS A 105 -9.00 -19.90 -1.89
CA LYS A 105 -8.50 -18.98 -0.86
C LYS A 105 -7.05 -19.28 -0.47
N GLU A 106 -6.70 -20.54 -0.29
CA GLU A 106 -5.32 -20.93 0.05
C GLU A 106 -4.36 -20.64 -1.11
N GLN A 107 -4.78 -20.87 -2.36
CA GLN A 107 -3.97 -20.50 -3.53
C GLN A 107 -3.75 -18.99 -3.64
N GLU A 108 -4.78 -18.18 -3.40
CA GLU A 108 -4.67 -16.72 -3.37
C GLU A 108 -3.71 -16.25 -2.27
N ARG A 109 -3.78 -16.86 -1.10
CA ARG A 109 -2.88 -16.57 0.02
C ARG A 109 -1.43 -16.89 -0.32
N ILE A 110 -1.16 -18.11 -0.82
CA ILE A 110 0.18 -18.54 -1.22
C ILE A 110 0.73 -17.66 -2.34
N LYS A 111 -0.13 -17.28 -3.31
CA LYS A 111 0.26 -16.37 -4.38
C LYS A 111 0.65 -15.00 -3.84
N ALA A 112 -0.15 -14.44 -2.94
CA ALA A 112 0.15 -13.16 -2.31
C ALA A 112 1.45 -13.19 -1.50
N GLU A 113 1.72 -14.27 -0.76
CA GLU A 113 3.00 -14.48 -0.05
C GLU A 113 4.18 -14.59 -1.04
N SER A 114 4.04 -15.38 -2.11
CA SER A 114 5.06 -15.52 -3.14
C SER A 114 5.37 -14.20 -3.85
N ASP A 115 4.33 -13.41 -4.15
CA ASP A 115 4.51 -12.10 -4.81
C ASP A 115 5.22 -11.10 -3.87
N ARG A 116 4.92 -11.14 -2.56
CA ARG A 116 5.66 -10.36 -1.55
C ARG A 116 7.13 -10.77 -1.45
N GLU A 117 7.43 -12.07 -1.42
CA GLU A 117 8.80 -12.56 -1.39
C GLU A 117 9.59 -12.17 -2.65
N LYS A 118 8.98 -12.28 -3.83
CA LYS A 118 9.59 -11.84 -5.09
C LYS A 118 9.88 -10.33 -5.07
N MET A 119 8.92 -9.54 -4.61
CA MET A 119 9.11 -8.09 -4.48
C MET A 119 10.27 -7.77 -3.53
N ARG A 120 10.32 -8.42 -2.37
CA ARG A 120 11.42 -8.28 -1.40
C ARG A 120 12.78 -8.66 -2.00
N ALA A 121 12.85 -9.78 -2.72
CA ALA A 121 14.07 -10.23 -3.37
C ALA A 121 14.53 -9.27 -4.49
N ASN A 122 13.58 -8.73 -5.27
CA ASN A 122 13.88 -7.75 -6.32
C ASN A 122 14.37 -6.42 -5.72
N LEU A 123 13.73 -5.94 -4.66
CA LEU A 123 14.16 -4.75 -3.93
C LEU A 123 15.60 -4.92 -3.38
N LEU A 124 15.89 -6.04 -2.71
CA LEU A 124 17.24 -6.30 -2.18
C LEU A 124 18.30 -6.37 -3.28
N ARG A 125 17.95 -6.93 -4.45
CA ARG A 125 18.88 -6.98 -5.60
C ARG A 125 19.13 -5.60 -6.19
N ALA A 126 18.06 -4.80 -6.38
CA ALA A 126 18.17 -3.42 -6.87
C ALA A 126 19.00 -2.57 -5.90
N VAL A 127 18.68 -2.61 -4.62
CA VAL A 127 19.43 -1.91 -3.56
C VAL A 127 20.91 -2.31 -3.54
N SER A 128 21.20 -3.62 -3.62
CA SER A 128 22.61 -4.10 -3.63
C SER A 128 23.39 -3.60 -4.84
N HIS A 129 22.74 -3.50 -6.00
CA HIS A 129 23.35 -2.95 -7.20
C HIS A 129 23.61 -1.46 -7.06
N ASP A 130 22.62 -0.71 -6.59
CA ASP A 130 22.68 0.75 -6.49
C ASP A 130 23.60 1.22 -5.36
N LEU A 131 23.78 0.44 -4.28
CA LEU A 131 24.78 0.70 -3.25
C LEU A 131 26.23 0.46 -3.74
N ARG A 132 26.43 -0.52 -4.64
CA ARG A 132 27.77 -0.87 -5.10
C ARG A 132 28.43 0.23 -5.94
N THR A 133 27.64 0.92 -6.76
CA THR A 133 28.15 1.97 -7.66
C THR A 133 28.79 3.13 -6.93
N PRO A 134 28.11 3.84 -6.00
CA PRO A 134 28.71 4.93 -5.25
C PRO A 134 29.85 4.45 -4.33
N LEU A 135 29.72 3.26 -3.75
CA LEU A 135 30.80 2.69 -2.94
C LEU A 135 32.07 2.48 -3.74
N THR A 136 31.94 2.04 -5.01
CA THR A 136 33.08 1.88 -5.91
C THR A 136 33.68 3.24 -6.30
N SER A 137 32.84 4.25 -6.56
CA SER A 137 33.27 5.62 -6.86
C SER A 137 34.00 6.24 -5.66
N ILE A 138 33.43 6.18 -4.45
CA ILE A 138 34.10 6.65 -3.23
C ILE A 138 35.47 6.00 -3.05
N SER A 139 35.51 4.67 -3.15
CA SER A 139 36.77 3.92 -2.98
C SER A 139 37.79 4.27 -4.05
N GLY A 140 37.34 4.46 -5.31
CA GLY A 140 38.18 4.88 -6.42
C GLY A 140 38.76 6.27 -6.26
N ASN A 141 37.90 7.26 -5.96
CA ASN A 141 38.30 8.65 -5.77
C ASN A 141 39.26 8.81 -4.59
N ILE A 142 39.00 8.15 -3.46
CA ILE A 142 39.90 8.14 -2.31
C ILE A 142 41.24 7.42 -2.69
N GLY A 143 41.17 6.30 -3.42
CA GLY A 143 42.36 5.57 -3.87
C GLY A 143 43.26 6.44 -4.71
N VAL A 144 42.74 7.14 -5.71
CA VAL A 144 43.51 8.08 -6.55
C VAL A 144 44.15 9.19 -5.71
N VAL A 145 43.44 9.76 -4.77
CA VAL A 145 44.02 10.81 -3.89
C VAL A 145 45.11 10.26 -2.99
N LEU A 146 45.01 9.02 -2.51
CA LEU A 146 46.04 8.40 -1.66
C LEU A 146 47.30 8.01 -2.45
N ASP A 147 47.13 7.47 -3.68
CA ASP A 147 48.22 6.94 -4.48
C ASP A 147 48.96 8.05 -5.28
N GLU A 148 48.22 8.99 -5.83
CA GLU A 148 48.72 10.02 -6.74
C GLU A 148 48.59 11.46 -6.20
N GLY A 149 48.02 11.68 -5.03
CA GLY A 149 47.69 13.02 -4.51
C GLY A 149 48.88 13.97 -4.40
N LYS A 150 50.12 13.47 -4.32
CA LYS A 150 51.34 14.30 -4.35
C LYS A 150 51.66 14.84 -5.73
N SER A 151 51.19 14.18 -6.79
CA SER A 151 51.45 14.54 -8.20
C SER A 151 50.25 15.22 -8.86
N LEU A 152 49.06 15.14 -8.24
CA LEU A 152 47.86 15.79 -8.73
C LEU A 152 47.77 17.28 -8.31
N PRO A 153 47.24 18.15 -9.17
CA PRO A 153 46.89 19.52 -8.77
C PRO A 153 45.94 19.51 -7.58
N ASN A 154 46.13 20.47 -6.68
CA ASN A 154 45.33 20.54 -5.43
C ASN A 154 43.82 20.69 -5.71
N GLU A 155 43.45 21.37 -6.79
CA GLU A 155 42.05 21.51 -7.26
C GLU A 155 41.43 20.17 -7.64
N GLN A 156 42.15 19.29 -8.34
CA GLN A 156 41.68 17.93 -8.70
C GLN A 156 41.53 17.03 -7.47
N CYS A 157 42.42 17.15 -6.50
CA CYS A 157 42.28 16.42 -5.23
C CYS A 157 41.01 16.83 -4.48
N ILE A 158 40.72 18.14 -4.44
CA ILE A 158 39.53 18.67 -3.80
C ILE A 158 38.27 18.21 -4.54
N GLU A 159 38.27 18.22 -5.87
CA GLU A 159 37.15 17.74 -6.70
C GLU A 159 36.85 16.26 -6.41
N LEU A 160 37.88 15.37 -6.45
CA LEU A 160 37.70 13.94 -6.15
C LEU A 160 37.19 13.69 -4.73
N LEU A 161 37.63 14.48 -3.75
CA LEU A 161 37.14 14.35 -2.38
C LEU A 161 35.71 14.88 -2.22
N ASN A 162 35.31 15.91 -2.95
CA ASN A 162 33.93 16.40 -2.98
C ASN A 162 32.99 15.36 -3.62
N ASP A 163 33.38 14.78 -4.74
CA ASP A 163 32.61 13.70 -5.39
C ASP A 163 32.43 12.50 -4.45
N ALA A 164 33.50 12.08 -3.75
CA ALA A 164 33.41 10.99 -2.78
C ALA A 164 32.52 11.35 -1.58
N LYS A 165 32.48 12.62 -1.16
CA LYS A 165 31.61 13.10 -0.10
C LYS A 165 30.14 13.10 -0.56
N GLU A 166 29.85 13.58 -1.76
CA GLU A 166 28.50 13.57 -2.35
C GLU A 166 27.95 12.15 -2.47
N ASP A 167 28.75 11.21 -2.97
CA ASP A 167 28.39 9.79 -3.07
C ASP A 167 28.12 9.16 -1.68
N ALA A 168 28.89 9.55 -0.64
CA ALA A 168 28.69 9.07 0.73
C ALA A 168 27.40 9.62 1.34
N GLU A 169 27.07 10.91 1.12
CA GLU A 169 25.84 11.52 1.56
C GLU A 169 24.62 10.90 0.86
N TRP A 170 24.75 10.60 -0.44
CA TRP A 170 23.72 9.86 -1.18
C TRP A 170 23.48 8.46 -0.59
N LEU A 171 24.56 7.70 -0.31
CA LEU A 171 24.46 6.38 0.33
C LEU A 171 23.71 6.45 1.68
N ARG A 172 24.02 7.46 2.49
CA ARG A 172 23.33 7.66 3.77
C ARG A 172 21.81 7.84 3.58
N ARG A 173 21.41 8.74 2.66
CA ARG A 173 19.98 8.97 2.34
C ARG A 173 19.31 7.69 1.84
N MET A 174 19.98 6.91 1.00
CA MET A 174 19.46 5.65 0.47
C MET A 174 19.22 4.62 1.57
N VAL A 175 20.14 4.48 2.53
CA VAL A 175 19.99 3.58 3.69
C VAL A 175 18.83 4.02 4.57
N GLU A 176 18.67 5.32 4.85
CA GLU A 176 17.56 5.88 5.61
C GLU A 176 16.21 5.56 4.94
N ASN A 177 16.11 5.74 3.62
CA ASN A 177 14.94 5.38 2.82
C ASN A 177 14.63 3.88 2.90
N LEU A 178 15.64 3.01 2.82
CA LEU A 178 15.47 1.57 2.92
C LEU A 178 14.99 1.13 4.30
N LEU A 179 15.54 1.71 5.37
CA LEU A 179 15.12 1.44 6.74
C LEU A 179 13.66 1.83 6.96
N SER A 180 13.20 2.91 6.34
CA SER A 180 11.79 3.33 6.39
C SER A 180 10.86 2.31 5.73
N ILE A 181 11.25 1.73 4.58
CA ILE A 181 10.49 0.65 3.92
C ILE A 181 10.46 -0.62 4.77
N THR A 182 11.61 -1.03 5.34
CA THR A 182 11.69 -2.27 6.12
C THR A 182 10.87 -2.20 7.40
N ARG A 183 10.82 -1.05 8.06
CA ARG A 183 9.96 -0.82 9.24
C ARG A 183 8.48 -1.03 8.92
N MET A 184 8.03 -0.76 7.68
CA MET A 184 6.65 -0.94 7.24
C MET A 184 6.32 -2.38 6.85
N THR A 185 7.31 -3.20 6.47
CA THR A 185 7.09 -4.51 5.84
C THR A 185 7.14 -5.68 6.83
N ASP A 186 7.82 -5.56 7.97
CA ASP A 186 7.94 -6.62 8.97
C ASP A 186 6.71 -6.64 9.89
N GLY A 187 5.85 -7.62 9.68
CA GLY A 187 4.51 -7.76 10.26
C GLY A 187 4.36 -7.81 11.80
N GLU A 188 5.43 -7.83 12.59
CA GLU A 188 5.39 -7.70 14.06
C GLU A 188 6.02 -6.39 14.58
N MET A 189 6.92 -5.73 13.81
CA MET A 189 7.47 -4.41 14.09
C MET A 189 6.79 -3.29 13.27
N GLY A 190 5.97 -3.64 12.27
CA GLY A 190 5.41 -2.73 11.27
C GLY A 190 4.09 -2.07 11.67
N LYS A 191 3.81 -1.86 12.95
CA LYS A 191 2.73 -0.95 13.35
C LYS A 191 3.26 0.47 13.22
N LEU A 192 2.75 1.20 12.19
CA LEU A 192 2.90 2.65 12.12
C LEU A 192 2.56 3.24 13.48
N ASN A 193 3.43 4.11 13.99
CA ASN A 193 3.14 4.86 15.21
C ASN A 193 2.19 6.01 14.89
N MET A 194 0.95 5.65 14.54
CA MET A 194 -0.09 6.60 14.13
C MET A 194 -0.57 7.40 15.34
N GLN A 195 -0.19 8.67 15.42
CA GLN A 195 -0.62 9.62 16.42
C GLN A 195 -1.37 10.78 15.78
N GLU A 196 -2.19 11.47 16.55
CA GLU A 196 -2.78 12.73 16.10
C GLU A 196 -1.76 13.84 16.24
N GLU A 197 -1.27 14.32 15.10
CA GLU A 197 -0.21 15.30 15.01
C GLU A 197 -0.66 16.55 14.25
N MET A 198 -0.10 17.69 14.60
CA MET A 198 -0.27 18.92 13.81
C MET A 198 0.66 18.88 12.61
N LEU A 199 0.09 18.79 11.40
CA LEU A 199 0.87 18.71 10.17
C LEU A 199 1.81 19.92 9.98
N GLU A 200 1.44 21.09 10.49
CA GLU A 200 2.26 22.30 10.45
C GLU A 200 3.58 22.13 11.22
N GLU A 201 3.58 21.44 12.38
CA GLU A 201 4.80 21.16 13.15
C GLU A 201 5.74 20.25 12.37
N VAL A 202 5.19 19.17 11.76
CA VAL A 202 5.97 18.23 10.93
C VAL A 202 6.57 18.92 9.71
N ILE A 203 5.82 19.80 9.05
CA ILE A 203 6.32 20.61 7.92
C ILE A 203 7.45 21.56 8.40
N SER A 204 7.25 22.19 9.53
CA SER A 204 8.25 23.14 10.08
C SER A 204 9.57 22.43 10.40
N GLU A 205 9.51 21.23 10.98
CA GLU A 205 10.69 20.41 11.28
C GLU A 205 11.40 19.96 9.99
N ALA A 206 10.65 19.48 9.01
CA ALA A 206 11.18 19.13 7.69
C ALA A 206 11.88 20.33 7.02
N VAL A 207 11.29 21.52 7.05
CA VAL A 207 11.89 22.74 6.50
C VAL A 207 13.18 23.12 7.22
N VAL A 208 13.22 23.03 8.55
CA VAL A 208 14.46 23.29 9.33
C VAL A 208 15.56 22.31 8.92
N ASN A 209 15.24 21.03 8.75
CA ASN A 209 16.20 20.00 8.35
C ASN A 209 16.66 20.20 6.89
N PHE A 210 15.77 20.50 5.97
CA PHE A 210 16.09 20.82 4.58
C PHE A 210 17.03 22.03 4.46
N LYS A 211 16.78 23.11 5.20
CA LYS A 211 17.58 24.33 5.19
C LYS A 211 19.03 24.14 5.68
N LYS A 212 19.31 23.11 6.47
CA LYS A 212 20.70 22.78 6.86
C LYS A 212 21.55 22.35 5.67
N HIS A 213 20.92 21.69 4.67
CA HIS A 213 21.59 21.16 3.48
C HIS A 213 21.52 22.15 2.29
N TYR A 214 20.41 22.87 2.18
CA TYR A 214 20.13 23.82 1.10
C TYR A 214 19.83 25.23 1.63
N PRO A 215 20.82 25.95 2.21
CA PRO A 215 20.60 27.25 2.84
C PRO A 215 20.13 28.33 1.85
N ASP A 216 20.53 28.22 0.59
CA ASP A 216 20.28 29.21 -0.46
C ASP A 216 18.90 29.06 -1.12
N VAL A 217 18.22 27.93 -0.96
CA VAL A 217 16.89 27.70 -1.52
C VAL A 217 15.83 28.36 -0.63
N ALA A 218 15.07 29.29 -1.15
CA ALA A 218 13.97 29.92 -0.41
C ALA A 218 12.83 28.91 -0.22
N VAL A 219 12.29 28.78 1.01
CA VAL A 219 11.13 27.94 1.28
C VAL A 219 10.00 28.80 1.84
N SER A 220 8.80 28.71 1.24
CA SER A 220 7.59 29.31 1.79
C SER A 220 6.59 28.23 2.17
N VAL A 221 5.91 28.42 3.31
CA VAL A 221 4.90 27.51 3.83
C VAL A 221 3.59 28.29 3.98
N THR A 222 2.53 27.73 3.43
CA THR A 222 1.18 28.27 3.57
C THR A 222 0.27 27.15 4.09
N VAL A 223 -0.29 27.34 5.28
CA VAL A 223 -1.22 26.41 5.92
C VAL A 223 -2.55 27.10 6.21
N PRO A 224 -3.67 26.37 6.35
CA PRO A 224 -4.94 26.95 6.79
C PRO A 224 -4.83 27.62 8.15
N GLU A 225 -5.55 28.70 8.39
CA GLU A 225 -5.61 29.35 9.70
C GLU A 225 -6.32 28.51 10.78
N THR A 226 -7.13 27.54 10.35
CA THR A 226 -7.84 26.62 11.25
C THR A 226 -6.92 25.51 11.73
N LEU A 227 -6.90 25.27 13.04
CA LEU A 227 -6.20 24.14 13.65
C LEU A 227 -6.80 22.82 13.15
N PHE A 228 -5.96 21.94 12.63
CA PHE A 228 -6.35 20.60 12.22
C PHE A 228 -5.29 19.58 12.60
N PHE A 229 -5.73 18.36 12.86
CA PHE A 229 -4.88 17.23 13.17
C PHE A 229 -5.00 16.17 12.06
N VAL A 230 -3.89 15.47 11.84
CA VAL A 230 -3.83 14.30 10.96
C VAL A 230 -3.35 13.10 11.77
N LYS A 231 -3.87 11.92 11.49
CA LYS A 231 -3.42 10.71 12.16
C LYS A 231 -2.28 10.10 11.38
N ILE A 232 -1.05 10.35 11.81
CA ILE A 232 0.17 10.03 11.08
C ILE A 232 1.28 9.50 11.98
N ASP A 233 2.27 8.86 11.38
CA ASP A 233 3.61 8.69 11.91
C ASP A 233 4.44 9.89 11.44
N ALA A 234 4.69 10.84 12.36
CA ALA A 234 5.32 12.14 12.06
C ALA A 234 6.68 11.98 11.38
N MET A 235 7.50 11.01 11.84
CA MET A 235 8.84 10.77 11.29
C MET A 235 8.78 10.32 9.83
N LEU A 236 7.78 9.49 9.46
CA LEU A 236 7.62 9.02 8.08
C LEU A 236 7.08 10.13 7.16
N ILE A 237 6.18 10.96 7.65
CA ILE A 237 5.68 12.10 6.85
C ILE A 237 6.75 13.18 6.70
N GLU A 238 7.56 13.45 7.73
CA GLU A 238 8.75 14.30 7.60
C GLU A 238 9.68 13.78 6.49
N GLN A 239 9.91 12.46 6.43
CA GLN A 239 10.71 11.83 5.37
C GLN A 239 10.12 12.06 3.97
N VAL A 240 8.78 11.98 3.81
CA VAL A 240 8.11 12.31 2.54
C VAL A 240 8.40 13.76 2.15
N LEU A 241 8.24 14.70 3.07
CA LEU A 241 8.49 16.12 2.84
C LEU A 241 9.95 16.38 2.45
N LEU A 242 10.90 15.80 3.17
CA LEU A 242 12.34 15.92 2.88
C LEU A 242 12.64 15.35 1.48
N ASN A 243 12.17 14.14 1.15
CA ASN A 243 12.38 13.55 -0.17
C ASN A 243 11.83 14.42 -1.31
N LEU A 244 10.67 15.04 -1.12
CA LEU A 244 10.06 15.91 -2.14
C LEU A 244 10.83 17.24 -2.28
N MET A 245 11.28 17.83 -1.17
CA MET A 245 12.08 19.07 -1.19
C MET A 245 13.49 18.82 -1.75
N ASP A 246 14.13 17.70 -1.39
CA ASP A 246 15.44 17.31 -1.95
C ASP A 246 15.34 17.09 -3.45
N ASN A 247 14.27 16.42 -3.94
CA ASN A 247 14.03 16.29 -5.37
C ASN A 247 13.89 17.64 -6.07
N ALA A 248 13.21 18.60 -5.46
CA ALA A 248 13.09 19.96 -6.00
C ALA A 248 14.47 20.64 -6.12
N ALA A 249 15.31 20.54 -5.08
CA ALA A 249 16.63 21.17 -5.06
C ALA A 249 17.62 20.48 -6.03
N GLU A 250 17.67 19.16 -6.07
CA GLU A 250 18.66 18.40 -6.86
C GLU A 250 18.29 18.31 -8.35
N HIS A 251 17.01 18.10 -8.67
CA HIS A 251 16.55 17.86 -10.04
C HIS A 251 16.02 19.09 -10.76
N GLY A 252 15.62 20.10 -10.02
CA GLY A 252 15.17 21.36 -10.61
C GLY A 252 16.27 22.14 -11.35
N LYS A 253 17.55 21.81 -11.18
CA LYS A 253 18.77 22.39 -11.79
C LYS A 253 18.92 23.92 -11.69
N LYS A 254 17.86 24.63 -11.34
CA LYS A 254 17.80 26.09 -11.15
C LYS A 254 16.79 26.46 -10.08
N THR A 255 16.43 25.51 -9.23
CA THR A 255 15.46 25.75 -8.18
C THR A 255 16.00 26.78 -7.21
N THR A 256 15.30 27.88 -7.11
CA THR A 256 15.60 28.97 -6.17
C THR A 256 14.58 29.03 -5.05
N ARG A 257 13.40 28.43 -5.27
CA ARG A 257 12.27 28.48 -4.36
C ARG A 257 11.47 27.18 -4.35
N VAL A 258 11.09 26.77 -3.14
CA VAL A 258 10.15 25.68 -2.88
C VAL A 258 8.96 26.24 -2.10
N ASP A 259 7.74 26.04 -2.60
CA ASP A 259 6.49 26.45 -1.96
C ASP A 259 5.73 25.22 -1.45
N ILE A 260 5.46 25.16 -0.15
CA ILE A 260 4.65 24.14 0.48
C ILE A 260 3.28 24.75 0.80
N THR A 261 2.22 24.16 0.28
CA THR A 261 0.85 24.64 0.52
C THR A 261 0.00 23.49 1.06
N VAL A 262 -0.69 23.71 2.17
CA VAL A 262 -1.66 22.77 2.70
C VAL A 262 -3.06 23.34 2.56
N THR A 263 -3.99 22.53 2.08
CA THR A 263 -5.42 22.86 2.00
C THR A 263 -6.24 21.69 2.55
N ILE A 264 -7.41 21.99 3.12
CA ILE A 264 -8.33 20.97 3.59
C ILE A 264 -9.42 20.79 2.54
N LYS A 265 -9.59 19.56 2.05
CA LYS A 265 -10.60 19.24 1.04
C LYS A 265 -11.13 17.82 1.24
N ASP A 266 -12.45 17.66 1.22
CA ASP A 266 -13.15 16.36 1.25
C ASP A 266 -12.69 15.41 2.39
N GLY A 267 -12.37 15.96 3.57
CA GLY A 267 -11.90 15.18 4.72
C GLY A 267 -10.41 14.82 4.68
N PHE A 268 -9.64 15.42 3.77
CA PHE A 268 -8.20 15.23 3.64
C PHE A 268 -7.43 16.54 3.79
N ALA A 269 -6.26 16.47 4.39
CA ALA A 269 -5.23 17.49 4.26
C ALA A 269 -4.48 17.22 2.96
N VAL A 270 -4.60 18.14 2.01
CA VAL A 270 -3.93 18.10 0.70
C VAL A 270 -2.69 18.96 0.76
N THR A 271 -1.52 18.36 0.70
CA THR A 271 -0.22 19.03 0.76
C THR A 271 0.43 19.03 -0.63
N SER A 272 0.74 20.22 -1.14
CA SER A 272 1.47 20.43 -2.40
C SER A 272 2.85 20.98 -2.13
N VAL A 273 3.87 20.35 -2.69
CA VAL A 273 5.28 20.82 -2.72
C VAL A 273 5.60 21.23 -4.15
N ARG A 274 5.89 22.51 -4.37
CA ARG A 274 6.10 23.12 -5.70
C ARG A 274 7.48 23.71 -5.79
N ASP A 275 8.16 23.49 -6.91
CA ASP A 275 9.42 24.15 -7.24
C ASP A 275 9.29 25.09 -8.45
N ASP A 276 10.30 25.92 -8.66
CA ASP A 276 10.46 26.82 -9.79
C ASP A 276 11.52 26.35 -10.81
N GLY A 277 11.84 25.05 -10.78
CA GLY A 277 12.87 24.42 -11.60
C GLY A 277 12.40 24.08 -13.03
N ASN A 278 13.08 23.12 -13.64
CA ASN A 278 12.84 22.73 -15.04
C ASN A 278 11.61 21.79 -15.23
N GLY A 279 10.99 21.33 -14.14
CA GLY A 279 9.91 20.35 -14.20
C GLY A 279 10.36 18.94 -14.55
N ILE A 280 9.40 18.05 -14.72
CA ILE A 280 9.56 16.60 -14.96
C ILE A 280 9.36 16.31 -16.45
N ASN A 281 10.20 15.48 -17.05
CA ASN A 281 9.99 15.02 -18.41
C ASN A 281 8.67 14.23 -18.52
N ARG A 282 7.81 14.60 -19.48
CA ARG A 282 6.47 14.02 -19.65
C ARG A 282 6.45 12.51 -19.81
N ASN A 283 7.50 11.94 -20.40
CA ASN A 283 7.61 10.49 -20.60
C ASN A 283 7.77 9.70 -19.29
N TYR A 284 8.08 10.36 -18.18
CA TYR A 284 8.34 9.73 -16.89
C TYR A 284 7.23 9.96 -15.86
N LEU A 285 6.33 10.92 -16.10
CA LEU A 285 5.26 11.29 -15.15
C LEU A 285 4.42 10.09 -14.71
N ASP A 286 4.01 9.23 -15.65
CA ASP A 286 3.12 8.09 -15.37
C ASP A 286 3.80 6.97 -14.57
N HIS A 287 5.13 6.91 -14.55
CA HIS A 287 5.92 5.87 -13.92
C HIS A 287 6.83 6.37 -12.80
N LEU A 288 6.68 7.63 -12.42
CA LEU A 288 7.57 8.33 -11.50
C LEU A 288 7.67 7.68 -10.11
N PHE A 289 6.59 7.04 -9.69
CA PHE A 289 6.46 6.38 -8.37
C PHE A 289 6.62 4.85 -8.42
N ASP A 290 6.91 4.26 -9.59
CA ASP A 290 6.89 2.78 -9.74
C ASP A 290 8.19 2.10 -9.28
N GLY A 291 9.20 2.86 -8.86
CA GLY A 291 10.48 2.36 -8.32
C GLY A 291 11.37 1.58 -9.33
N THR A 292 10.93 1.48 -10.58
CA THR A 292 11.57 0.66 -11.63
C THR A 292 12.05 1.47 -12.83
N LEU A 293 12.21 2.79 -12.68
CA LEU A 293 12.82 3.58 -13.76
C LEU A 293 14.29 3.18 -13.94
N GLN A 294 14.50 1.98 -14.51
CA GLN A 294 15.74 1.65 -15.18
C GLN A 294 15.82 2.54 -16.42
N PHE A 295 16.59 3.59 -16.32
CA PHE A 295 16.99 4.39 -17.49
C PHE A 295 17.92 3.55 -18.38
N SER A 296 17.34 2.54 -19.05
CA SER A 296 18.00 1.83 -20.13
C SER A 296 18.01 2.74 -21.36
N GLY A 297 19.06 3.55 -21.52
CA GLY A 297 19.23 4.14 -22.83
C GLY A 297 19.85 5.52 -22.99
N MET A 298 20.41 6.17 -21.96
CA MET A 298 21.22 7.36 -22.21
C MET A 298 22.58 7.26 -21.51
N ALA A 299 23.57 6.88 -22.29
CA ALA A 299 24.98 7.10 -21.97
C ALA A 299 25.22 8.62 -21.91
N GLY A 300 25.44 9.16 -20.72
CA GLY A 300 25.93 10.53 -20.56
C GLY A 300 25.17 11.35 -19.52
N GLY A 301 25.65 11.31 -18.28
CA GLY A 301 25.32 12.34 -17.30
C GLY A 301 24.84 11.85 -15.94
N ASP A 302 25.49 12.29 -14.90
CA ASP A 302 25.32 11.96 -13.48
C ASP A 302 23.90 12.14 -12.88
N SER A 303 22.98 12.82 -13.61
CA SER A 303 21.66 13.21 -13.08
C SER A 303 20.60 12.11 -13.09
N SER A 304 20.88 10.92 -13.65
CA SER A 304 19.89 9.84 -13.80
C SER A 304 19.87 8.84 -12.63
N ARG A 305 20.81 8.92 -11.70
CA ARG A 305 20.99 7.94 -10.62
C ARG A 305 20.03 8.12 -9.43
N GLN A 306 19.38 9.28 -9.28
CA GLN A 306 18.76 9.65 -8.02
C GLN A 306 17.23 9.52 -7.96
N MET A 307 16.51 9.36 -9.09
CA MET A 307 15.06 9.60 -9.15
C MET A 307 14.15 8.41 -8.77
N GLY A 308 14.68 7.19 -8.54
CA GLY A 308 13.83 6.00 -8.47
C GLY A 308 13.31 5.61 -7.09
N ILE A 309 14.14 5.61 -6.06
CA ILE A 309 13.82 5.01 -4.75
C ILE A 309 13.08 6.00 -3.85
N GLY A 310 13.49 7.27 -3.79
CA GLY A 310 12.88 8.27 -2.91
C GLY A 310 11.39 8.47 -3.15
N LEU A 311 10.96 8.58 -4.42
CA LEU A 311 9.56 8.78 -4.77
C LEU A 311 8.70 7.52 -4.58
N SER A 312 9.24 6.32 -4.80
CA SER A 312 8.54 5.07 -4.49
C SER A 312 8.35 4.87 -2.98
N VAL A 313 9.32 5.32 -2.17
CA VAL A 313 9.19 5.41 -0.70
C VAL A 313 8.07 6.36 -0.32
N CYS A 314 8.02 7.57 -0.91
CA CYS A 314 6.95 8.53 -0.66
C CYS A 314 5.57 7.92 -0.95
N LYS A 315 5.40 7.25 -2.10
CA LYS A 315 4.15 6.55 -2.45
C LYS A 315 3.79 5.49 -1.42
N THR A 316 4.75 4.68 -0.99
CA THR A 316 4.52 3.63 0.01
C THR A 316 4.09 4.22 1.35
N ILE A 317 4.79 5.26 1.83
CA ILE A 317 4.47 5.95 3.09
C ILE A 317 3.08 6.56 3.02
N VAL A 318 2.78 7.38 2.01
CA VAL A 318 1.49 8.06 1.86
C VAL A 318 0.34 7.06 1.76
N THR A 319 0.51 5.98 0.97
CA THR A 319 -0.51 4.93 0.85
C THR A 319 -0.73 4.19 2.18
N ALA A 320 0.32 3.93 2.96
CA ALA A 320 0.21 3.31 4.28
C ALA A 320 -0.54 4.21 5.29
N HIS A 321 -0.55 5.53 5.07
CA HIS A 321 -1.33 6.50 5.85
C HIS A 321 -2.76 6.72 5.29
N GLY A 322 -3.18 5.94 4.28
CA GLY A 322 -4.51 6.04 3.67
C GLY A 322 -4.67 7.22 2.71
N GLY A 323 -3.55 7.78 2.25
CA GLY A 323 -3.51 8.88 1.27
C GLY A 323 -3.09 8.44 -0.12
N GLU A 324 -3.01 9.41 -1.02
CA GLU A 324 -2.55 9.26 -2.40
C GLU A 324 -1.50 10.33 -2.71
N ILE A 325 -0.57 10.06 -3.65
CA ILE A 325 0.46 10.99 -4.10
C ILE A 325 0.46 11.11 -5.62
N PHE A 326 0.60 12.33 -6.12
CA PHE A 326 0.58 12.68 -7.52
C PHE A 326 1.73 13.63 -7.86
N ALA A 327 2.11 13.68 -9.14
CA ALA A 327 3.07 14.66 -9.65
C ALA A 327 2.55 15.29 -10.93
N ALA A 328 2.83 16.55 -11.12
CA ALA A 328 2.48 17.31 -12.32
C ALA A 328 3.55 18.36 -12.64
N ASN A 329 3.60 18.80 -13.90
CA ASN A 329 4.35 19.99 -14.27
C ASN A 329 3.48 21.23 -14.14
N ARG A 330 4.05 22.29 -13.60
CA ARG A 330 3.39 23.60 -13.51
C ARG A 330 3.39 24.30 -14.87
N THR A 331 2.36 25.08 -15.14
CA THR A 331 2.27 25.90 -16.37
C THR A 331 3.29 27.03 -16.43
N GLU A 332 3.73 27.49 -15.26
CA GLU A 332 4.71 28.59 -15.09
C GLU A 332 6.16 28.08 -15.02
N GLY A 333 6.38 26.79 -15.16
CA GLY A 333 7.67 26.11 -14.97
C GLY A 333 7.78 25.46 -13.58
N GLY A 334 8.63 24.41 -13.48
CA GLY A 334 8.81 23.63 -12.28
C GLY A 334 7.87 22.43 -12.18
N ALA A 335 8.02 21.65 -11.11
CA ALA A 335 7.18 20.51 -10.78
C ALA A 335 6.30 20.82 -9.56
N GLU A 336 5.23 20.04 -9.44
CA GLU A 336 4.33 20.01 -8.30
C GLU A 336 4.10 18.57 -7.88
N PHE A 337 4.42 18.26 -6.64
CA PHE A 337 4.10 17.01 -5.99
C PHE A 337 2.99 17.26 -4.98
N THR A 338 1.90 16.50 -5.09
CA THR A 338 0.75 16.64 -4.19
C THR A 338 0.46 15.32 -3.52
N PHE A 339 0.32 15.33 -2.20
CA PHE A 339 -0.13 14.16 -1.46
C PHE A 339 -1.27 14.49 -0.50
N THR A 340 -2.06 13.49 -0.17
CA THR A 340 -3.23 13.61 0.69
C THR A 340 -3.04 12.78 1.96
N LEU A 341 -3.55 13.29 3.09
CA LEU A 341 -3.59 12.58 4.37
C LEU A 341 -4.99 12.69 4.97
N PRO A 342 -5.60 11.60 5.47
CA PRO A 342 -6.90 11.69 6.13
C PRO A 342 -6.81 12.57 7.37
N LEU A 343 -7.82 13.43 7.59
CA LEU A 343 -7.91 14.21 8.82
C LEU A 343 -8.13 13.30 10.03
N GLY A 344 -7.52 13.62 11.16
CA GLY A 344 -7.75 12.97 12.45
C GLY A 344 -8.94 13.61 13.16
N GLY A 345 -9.70 12.78 13.95
CA GLY A 345 -10.76 13.25 14.83
C GLY A 345 -12.18 13.15 14.27
N GLU A 346 -13.13 12.75 15.15
CA GLU A 346 -14.57 12.63 14.85
C GLU A 346 -15.33 13.98 14.76
N ASN A 347 -14.65 15.12 14.90
CA ASN A 347 -15.31 16.42 15.04
C ASN A 347 -14.69 17.52 14.18
N TYR A 348 -14.86 17.44 12.86
CA TYR A 348 -14.86 18.64 12.04
C TYR A 348 -16.21 18.77 11.35
N GLU A 349 -17.17 19.39 12.04
CA GLU A 349 -18.33 20.01 11.39
C GLU A 349 -17.79 21.12 10.48
N TYR A 350 -17.89 20.89 9.21
CA TYR A 350 -17.73 21.89 8.18
C TYR A 350 -18.83 22.93 8.39
N GLN A 351 -18.54 24.03 9.08
CA GLN A 351 -19.35 25.25 8.97
C GLN A 351 -18.90 25.96 7.71
N GLY A 352 -19.63 25.67 6.61
CA GLY A 352 -19.52 26.36 5.33
C GLY A 352 -20.10 27.76 5.35
#